data_c2f5e76c0a12c0654a5b5a65c7ad46f5
#
_entry.id   c2f5e76c0a12c0654a5b5a65c7ad46f5
#
_cell.length_a   1.000
_cell.length_b   1.000
_cell.length_c   1.000
_cell.angle_alpha   90.00
_cell.angle_beta   90.00
_cell.angle_gamma   90.00
#
_symmetry.space_group_name_H-M   'P 1'
#
loop_
_entity.id
_entity.type
_entity.pdbx_description
1 polymer ?
#
loop_
_entity_poly.entity_id
_entity_poly.type
_entity_poly.pdbx_seq_one_letter_code
_entity_poly.pdbx_strand_id
1 'polypeptide(L)'
;MPTTNLLDETHVELSINIFDQTQHALVRKHLTVDRLISDILREFAQELDLNRKYILIYDGRQLDPELIVGDANFERNKELVFAYYEPVRSGVPTPATTSEFTAGSIQVNGQSQAKTAVLRELETKQEFSLRKNPSVIGRSSSGSGATEGIDIDVMPFREARTVSRPHAQISQSDGKYFFEGLKEQRPVFINDNPLPFGRKHTLRTGDVVGVGNVRFVFELS
;
A
#
# COMPACT_ATOMS: atom_id res chain seq x y z
N MET A 1 -5.43 -8.40 47.03
CA MET A 1 -5.66 -7.08 46.43
C MET A 1 -4.86 -7.05 45.13
N PRO A 2 -5.45 -7.08 43.94
CA PRO A 2 -4.68 -6.91 42.73
C PRO A 2 -4.24 -5.44 42.66
N THR A 3 -2.95 -5.19 42.63
CA THR A 3 -2.37 -3.89 42.33
C THR A 3 -2.64 -3.57 40.87
N THR A 4 -3.72 -2.86 40.59
CA THR A 4 -4.00 -2.28 39.29
C THR A 4 -2.86 -1.32 38.99
N ASN A 5 -2.10 -1.61 37.92
CA ASN A 5 -0.95 -0.82 37.52
C ASN A 5 -1.49 0.52 36.95
N LEU A 6 -1.22 1.63 37.62
CA LEU A 6 -1.63 3.00 37.25
C LEU A 6 -1.30 3.35 35.80
N LEU A 7 -0.33 2.65 35.18
CA LEU A 7 0.04 2.81 33.78
C LEU A 7 -1.04 2.27 32.82
N ASP A 8 -1.80 1.25 33.23
CA ASP A 8 -2.83 0.63 32.39
C ASP A 8 -4.10 1.50 32.28
N GLU A 9 -4.32 2.46 33.18
CA GLU A 9 -5.43 3.40 33.12
C GLU A 9 -5.16 4.59 32.19
N THR A 10 -3.93 5.04 32.08
CA THR A 10 -3.55 6.25 31.35
C THR A 10 -2.81 5.99 30.05
N HIS A 11 -2.29 4.78 29.87
CA HIS A 11 -1.48 4.40 28.72
C HIS A 11 -2.05 3.13 28.05
N VAL A 12 -1.75 2.98 26.77
CA VAL A 12 -1.98 1.76 25.98
C VAL A 12 -0.67 1.33 25.35
N GLU A 13 -0.38 0.04 25.40
CA GLU A 13 0.75 -0.55 24.71
C GLU A 13 0.36 -0.80 23.26
N LEU A 14 1.10 -0.21 22.33
CA LEU A 14 0.90 -0.34 20.90
C LEU A 14 2.12 -0.96 20.24
N SER A 15 1.88 -1.90 19.33
CA SER A 15 2.88 -2.38 18.38
C SER A 15 2.76 -1.57 17.10
N ILE A 16 3.80 -0.83 16.75
CA ILE A 16 3.83 0.06 15.60
C ILE A 16 4.90 -0.44 14.64
N ASN A 17 4.50 -0.78 13.44
CA ASN A 17 5.42 -1.17 12.39
C ASN A 17 5.92 0.07 11.67
N ILE A 18 7.21 0.33 11.76
CA ILE A 18 7.92 1.43 11.12
C ILE A 18 8.99 0.82 10.22
N PHE A 19 8.82 0.85 8.89
CA PHE A 19 9.80 0.36 7.91
C PHE A 19 10.39 -1.03 8.19
N ASP A 20 9.56 -2.05 8.35
CA ASP A 20 9.96 -3.44 8.65
C ASP A 20 10.44 -3.71 10.08
N GLN A 21 10.42 -2.72 10.95
CA GLN A 21 10.72 -2.87 12.37
C GLN A 21 9.46 -2.64 13.21
N THR A 22 9.08 -3.63 13.99
CA THR A 22 8.01 -3.47 14.97
C THR A 22 8.59 -2.81 16.21
N GLN A 23 8.05 -1.65 16.55
CA GLN A 23 8.35 -0.91 17.77
C GLN A 23 7.20 -1.08 18.77
N HIS A 24 7.54 -1.41 20.00
CA HIS A 24 6.57 -1.44 21.10
C HIS A 24 6.62 -0.12 21.84
N ALA A 25 5.51 0.59 21.85
CA ALA A 25 5.42 1.92 22.46
C ALA A 25 4.31 1.96 23.49
N LEU A 26 4.60 2.55 24.64
CA LEU A 26 3.61 2.87 25.66
C LEU A 26 3.08 4.29 25.40
N VAL A 27 1.88 4.37 24.83
CA VAL A 27 1.28 5.60 24.34
C VAL A 27 0.19 6.08 25.29
N ARG A 28 0.15 7.40 25.56
CA ARG A 28 -0.90 7.99 26.39
C ARG A 28 -2.25 7.91 25.69
N LYS A 29 -3.28 7.42 26.37
CA LYS A 29 -4.63 7.22 25.81
C LYS A 29 -5.29 8.49 25.29
N HIS A 30 -4.98 9.65 25.85
CA HIS A 30 -5.57 10.94 25.46
C HIS A 30 -4.90 11.61 24.25
N LEU A 31 -3.85 11.00 23.70
CA LEU A 31 -3.21 11.52 22.48
C LEU A 31 -4.10 11.26 21.25
N THR A 32 -4.10 12.22 20.33
CA THR A 32 -4.67 12.01 18.98
C THR A 32 -3.68 11.23 18.10
N VAL A 33 -4.20 10.59 17.09
CA VAL A 33 -3.40 9.87 16.08
C VAL A 33 -2.39 10.81 15.40
N ASP A 34 -2.77 12.06 15.10
CA ASP A 34 -1.87 13.06 14.53
C ASP A 34 -0.70 13.39 15.46
N ARG A 35 -0.98 13.48 16.77
CA ARG A 35 0.08 13.71 17.75
C ARG A 35 1.03 12.53 17.86
N LEU A 36 0.50 11.31 17.80
CA LEU A 36 1.32 10.10 17.77
C LEU A 36 2.21 10.06 16.53
N ILE A 37 1.67 10.39 15.35
CA ILE A 37 2.44 10.53 14.12
C ILE A 37 3.58 11.54 14.30
N SER A 38 3.29 12.70 14.90
CA SER A 38 4.27 13.76 15.14
C SER A 38 5.39 13.32 16.09
N ASP A 39 5.07 12.52 17.11
CA ASP A 39 6.05 11.99 18.04
C ASP A 39 6.95 10.94 17.37
N ILE A 40 6.40 10.07 16.51
CA ILE A 40 7.16 9.12 15.69
C ILE A 40 8.11 9.87 14.74
N LEU A 41 7.60 10.90 14.05
CA LEU A 41 8.41 11.71 13.13
C LEU A 41 9.59 12.38 13.84
N ARG A 42 9.40 12.82 15.07
CA ARG A 42 10.47 13.43 15.87
C ARG A 42 11.52 12.41 16.31
N GLU A 43 11.09 11.22 16.72
CA GLU A 43 12.00 10.16 17.18
C GLU A 43 12.84 9.59 16.03
N PHE A 44 12.24 9.41 14.88
CA PHE A 44 12.88 8.86 13.68
C PHE A 44 13.26 9.92 12.64
N ALA A 45 13.45 11.17 13.05
CA ALA A 45 13.72 12.31 12.15
C ALA A 45 14.92 12.14 11.22
N GLN A 46 15.90 11.32 11.59
CA GLN A 46 17.10 11.05 10.78
C GLN A 46 16.85 10.00 9.69
N GLU A 47 15.81 9.19 9.85
CA GLU A 47 15.47 8.08 8.96
C GLU A 47 14.27 8.40 8.06
N LEU A 48 13.50 9.44 8.41
CA LEU A 48 12.26 9.84 7.76
C LEU A 48 12.43 11.12 6.95
N ASP A 49 11.75 11.21 5.83
CA ASP A 49 11.64 12.45 5.05
C ASP A 49 10.53 13.33 5.66
N LEU A 50 10.94 14.32 6.44
CA LEU A 50 10.02 15.21 7.16
C LEU A 50 9.13 16.09 6.24
N ASN A 51 9.44 16.16 4.94
CA ASN A 51 8.62 16.89 3.96
C ASN A 51 7.43 16.08 3.47
N ARG A 52 7.32 14.82 3.89
CA ARG A 52 6.25 13.91 3.49
C ARG A 52 5.16 13.83 4.55
N LYS A 53 3.93 13.60 4.11
CA LYS A 53 2.80 13.33 5.01
C LYS A 53 2.80 11.85 5.38
N TYR A 54 2.66 11.55 6.66
CA TYR A 54 2.58 10.20 7.18
C TYR A 54 1.19 9.92 7.75
N ILE A 55 0.80 8.66 7.74
CA ILE A 55 -0.47 8.16 8.25
C ILE A 55 -0.24 6.92 9.11
N LEU A 56 -1.15 6.65 10.02
CA LEU A 56 -1.25 5.38 10.72
C LEU A 56 -2.41 4.57 10.14
N ILE A 57 -2.16 3.29 9.93
CA ILE A 57 -3.11 2.33 9.40
C ILE A 57 -3.30 1.24 10.44
N TYR A 58 -4.54 0.89 10.72
CA TYR A 58 -4.93 -0.20 11.59
C TYR A 58 -5.97 -1.07 10.88
N ASP A 59 -5.78 -2.39 10.87
CA ASP A 59 -6.67 -3.34 10.20
C ASP A 59 -6.97 -2.97 8.73
N GLY A 60 -5.93 -2.49 8.02
CA GLY A 60 -6.03 -2.09 6.61
C GLY A 60 -6.79 -0.78 6.37
N ARG A 61 -7.13 -0.02 7.42
CA ARG A 61 -7.81 1.28 7.31
C ARG A 61 -6.92 2.38 7.86
N GLN A 62 -6.90 3.50 7.15
CA GLN A 62 -6.27 4.71 7.67
C GLN A 62 -7.03 5.19 8.91
N LEU A 63 -6.30 5.49 9.97
CA LEU A 63 -6.87 6.10 11.17
C LEU A 63 -7.13 7.59 10.92
N ASP A 64 -8.23 8.06 11.50
CA ASP A 64 -8.53 9.50 11.52
C ASP A 64 -7.47 10.23 12.35
N PRO A 65 -6.85 11.29 11.85
CA PRO A 65 -5.87 12.09 12.60
C PRO A 65 -6.39 12.62 13.94
N GLU A 66 -7.67 12.95 14.02
CA GLU A 66 -8.32 13.48 15.24
C GLU A 66 -8.77 12.37 16.21
N LEU A 67 -8.68 11.10 15.83
CA LEU A 67 -9.05 9.97 16.69
C LEU A 67 -8.16 9.94 17.94
N ILE A 68 -8.79 9.86 19.10
CA ILE A 68 -8.09 9.68 20.37
C ILE A 68 -7.66 8.21 20.50
N VAL A 69 -6.38 7.98 20.77
CA VAL A 69 -5.78 6.64 20.84
C VAL A 69 -6.51 5.74 21.85
N GLY A 70 -6.96 6.30 22.97
CA GLY A 70 -7.69 5.56 24.00
C GLY A 70 -9.11 5.16 23.63
N ASP A 71 -9.73 5.85 22.66
CA ASP A 71 -11.07 5.56 22.16
C ASP A 71 -11.04 4.51 21.04
N ALA A 72 -9.87 4.27 20.45
CA ALA A 72 -9.66 3.22 19.49
C ALA A 72 -9.55 1.87 20.20
N ASN A 73 -10.36 0.93 19.81
CA ASN A 73 -10.32 -0.43 20.35
C ASN A 73 -9.23 -1.26 19.67
N PHE A 74 -7.97 -0.96 19.97
CA PHE A 74 -6.84 -1.70 19.41
C PHE A 74 -6.73 -3.09 20.04
N GLU A 75 -6.76 -4.13 19.23
CA GLU A 75 -6.49 -5.50 19.67
C GLU A 75 -5.01 -5.67 19.96
N ARG A 76 -4.66 -6.32 21.07
CA ARG A 76 -3.25 -6.50 21.53
C ARG A 76 -2.34 -7.19 20.52
N ASN A 77 -2.91 -7.96 19.59
CA ASN A 77 -2.17 -8.76 18.62
C ASN A 77 -2.10 -8.12 17.22
N LYS A 78 -2.65 -6.93 17.03
CA LYS A 78 -2.62 -6.23 15.76
C LYS A 78 -1.67 -5.05 15.80
N GLU A 79 -0.88 -4.91 14.75
CA GLU A 79 0.08 -3.83 14.62
C GLU A 79 -0.55 -2.62 13.91
N LEU A 80 -0.19 -1.44 14.39
CA LEU A 80 -0.35 -0.21 13.64
C LEU A 80 0.75 -0.14 12.59
N VAL A 81 0.41 0.27 11.38
CA VAL A 81 1.39 0.45 10.32
C VAL A 81 1.60 1.94 10.09
N PHE A 82 2.83 2.39 10.29
CA PHE A 82 3.25 3.75 9.96
C PHE A 82 3.64 3.81 8.50
N ALA A 83 2.87 4.53 7.70
CA ALA A 83 3.03 4.62 6.26
C ALA A 83 3.08 6.08 5.79
N TYR A 84 3.76 6.30 4.69
CA TYR A 84 3.82 7.58 4.02
C TYR A 84 2.58 7.80 3.16
N TYR A 85 1.99 9.00 3.25
CA TYR A 85 0.87 9.44 2.42
C TYR A 85 1.32 10.53 1.45
N GLU A 86 1.27 10.28 0.18
CA GLU A 86 1.44 11.28 -0.86
C GLU A 86 0.07 11.62 -1.47
N PRO A 87 -0.45 12.84 -1.25
CA PRO A 87 -1.67 13.24 -1.95
C PRO A 87 -1.34 13.34 -3.43
N VAL A 88 -2.06 12.59 -4.26
CA VAL A 88 -1.99 12.75 -5.72
C VAL A 88 -2.31 14.22 -6.03
N ARG A 89 -1.40 14.90 -6.67
CA ARG A 89 -1.70 16.18 -7.32
C ARG A 89 -2.73 15.88 -8.39
N SER A 90 -3.99 16.14 -8.06
CA SER A 90 -5.14 15.97 -8.94
C SER A 90 -5.00 16.85 -10.17
N GLY A 91 -4.40 16.28 -11.20
CA GLY A 91 -4.58 16.71 -12.57
C GLY A 91 -5.44 15.66 -13.25
N VAL A 92 -6.68 15.49 -12.79
CA VAL A 92 -7.65 14.63 -13.47
C VAL A 92 -8.37 15.47 -14.52
N PRO A 93 -8.30 15.14 -15.81
CA PRO A 93 -9.33 15.56 -16.74
C PRO A 93 -10.61 14.80 -16.36
N THR A 94 -11.63 15.55 -15.98
CA THR A 94 -13.02 15.10 -15.79
C THR A 94 -13.48 14.36 -17.04
N PRO A 95 -14.00 13.12 -16.95
CA PRO A 95 -14.67 12.51 -18.10
C PRO A 95 -16.03 13.18 -18.27
N ALA A 96 -16.17 13.91 -19.36
CA ALA A 96 -17.46 14.41 -19.82
C ALA A 96 -18.29 13.24 -20.38
N THR A 97 -19.48 13.08 -19.82
CA THR A 97 -20.78 12.76 -20.40
C THR A 97 -20.87 11.70 -21.51
N THR A 98 -21.56 10.64 -21.13
CA THR A 98 -22.49 9.78 -21.90
C THR A 98 -22.79 10.24 -23.33
N SER A 99 -22.59 9.37 -24.29
CA SER A 99 -23.42 9.29 -25.48
C SER A 99 -23.50 7.85 -26.01
N GLU A 100 -24.68 7.54 -26.37
CA GLU A 100 -25.43 6.37 -26.72
C GLU A 100 -24.79 5.37 -27.70
N PHE A 101 -25.15 4.13 -27.46
CA PHE A 101 -24.90 2.96 -28.29
C PHE A 101 -25.62 3.03 -29.65
N THR A 102 -24.89 2.69 -30.69
CA THR A 102 -25.52 2.14 -31.91
C THR A 102 -24.86 0.80 -32.20
N ALA A 103 -25.70 -0.23 -32.22
CA ALA A 103 -25.31 -1.60 -32.58
C ALA A 103 -24.89 -1.66 -34.04
N GLY A 104 -23.66 -2.03 -34.28
CA GLY A 104 -23.14 -2.40 -35.60
C GLY A 104 -22.39 -3.71 -35.51
N SER A 105 -22.99 -4.77 -36.03
CA SER A 105 -22.38 -6.09 -36.20
C SER A 105 -21.17 -5.99 -37.07
N ILE A 106 -19.96 -6.33 -36.60
CA ILE A 106 -18.80 -6.55 -37.42
C ILE A 106 -18.16 -7.88 -37.05
N GLN A 107 -17.96 -8.66 -38.10
CA GLN A 107 -17.46 -10.02 -38.13
C GLN A 107 -16.08 -10.18 -37.47
N VAL A 108 -15.95 -11.32 -36.82
CA VAL A 108 -14.73 -11.86 -36.23
C VAL A 108 -13.76 -12.22 -37.33
N ASN A 109 -12.63 -11.51 -37.42
CA ASN A 109 -11.40 -12.07 -37.93
C ASN A 109 -10.39 -12.09 -36.78
N GLY A 110 -10.10 -13.31 -36.35
CA GLY A 110 -9.19 -13.57 -35.25
C GLY A 110 -7.74 -13.15 -35.54
N GLN A 111 -7.31 -12.23 -34.73
CA GLN A 111 -5.95 -12.17 -34.20
C GLN A 111 -6.08 -11.35 -32.91
N SER A 112 -6.27 -12.04 -31.78
CA SER A 112 -6.13 -11.43 -30.46
C SER A 112 -4.68 -10.95 -30.34
N GLN A 113 -4.45 -9.68 -30.61
CA GLN A 113 -3.26 -9.01 -30.07
C GLN A 113 -3.45 -9.03 -28.54
N ALA A 114 -2.69 -9.90 -27.90
CA ALA A 114 -2.67 -9.98 -26.45
C ALA A 114 -2.26 -8.61 -25.92
N LYS A 115 -3.20 -7.87 -25.36
CA LYS A 115 -2.93 -6.60 -24.68
C LYS A 115 -1.88 -6.86 -23.63
N THR A 116 -0.72 -6.23 -23.74
CA THR A 116 0.36 -6.38 -22.77
C THR A 116 0.08 -5.43 -21.60
N ALA A 117 -0.08 -5.97 -20.41
CA ALA A 117 -0.19 -5.17 -19.21
C ALA A 117 1.19 -4.81 -18.67
N VAL A 118 1.36 -3.57 -18.26
CA VAL A 118 2.62 -3.02 -17.78
C VAL A 118 2.38 -2.27 -16.47
N LEU A 119 3.31 -2.41 -15.53
CA LEU A 119 3.47 -1.49 -14.41
C LEU A 119 4.64 -0.56 -14.69
N ARG A 120 4.41 0.74 -14.61
CA ARG A 120 5.46 1.75 -14.73
C ARG A 120 5.67 2.46 -13.39
N GLU A 121 6.87 2.36 -12.85
CA GLU A 121 7.23 3.03 -11.61
C GLU A 121 7.22 4.57 -11.82
N LEU A 122 6.68 5.32 -10.82
CA LEU A 122 6.36 6.73 -11.02
C LEU A 122 7.57 7.67 -11.00
N GLU A 123 8.63 7.36 -10.23
CA GLU A 123 9.81 8.22 -10.12
C GLU A 123 10.80 7.95 -11.26
N THR A 124 11.21 6.70 -11.43
CA THR A 124 12.25 6.30 -12.38
C THR A 124 11.72 6.04 -13.78
N LYS A 125 10.39 5.89 -13.92
CA LYS A 125 9.69 5.50 -15.16
C LYS A 125 10.05 4.10 -15.65
N GLN A 126 10.67 3.28 -14.82
CA GLN A 126 10.97 1.90 -15.15
C GLN A 126 9.70 1.10 -15.38
N GLU A 127 9.67 0.30 -16.45
CA GLU A 127 8.52 -0.49 -16.85
C GLU A 127 8.73 -1.98 -16.57
N PHE A 128 7.67 -2.63 -16.10
CA PHE A 128 7.61 -4.06 -15.84
C PHE A 128 6.43 -4.67 -16.56
N SER A 129 6.70 -5.55 -17.54
CA SER A 129 5.64 -6.30 -18.23
C SER A 129 5.09 -7.40 -17.32
N LEU A 130 3.77 -7.47 -17.20
CA LEU A 130 3.07 -8.51 -16.44
C LEU A 130 2.95 -9.79 -17.29
N ARG A 131 4.01 -10.60 -17.31
CA ARG A 131 4.09 -11.82 -18.16
C ARG A 131 3.69 -13.09 -17.43
N LYS A 132 3.67 -13.07 -16.10
CA LYS A 132 3.26 -14.21 -15.27
C LYS A 132 1.89 -13.98 -14.65
N ASN A 133 1.23 -15.06 -14.31
CA ASN A 133 -0.08 -15.02 -13.64
C ASN A 133 -0.09 -16.00 -12.45
N PRO A 134 -0.04 -15.51 -11.20
CA PRO A 134 0.11 -14.10 -10.83
C PRO A 134 1.53 -13.56 -11.06
N SER A 135 1.64 -12.23 -11.25
CA SER A 135 2.91 -11.49 -11.18
C SER A 135 3.10 -10.97 -9.76
N VAL A 136 4.16 -11.39 -9.11
CA VAL A 136 4.45 -11.06 -7.70
C VAL A 136 5.36 -9.85 -7.59
N ILE A 137 4.97 -8.89 -6.76
CA ILE A 137 5.71 -7.67 -6.47
C ILE A 137 6.35 -7.81 -5.08
N GLY A 138 7.62 -7.49 -4.97
CA GLY A 138 8.32 -7.56 -3.71
C GLY A 138 9.76 -7.08 -3.81
N ARG A 139 10.46 -7.12 -2.68
CA ARG A 139 11.88 -6.78 -2.60
C ARG A 139 12.73 -8.04 -2.59
N SER A 140 13.72 -8.15 -3.46
CA SER A 140 14.68 -9.27 -3.44
C SER A 140 15.60 -9.20 -2.20
N SER A 141 16.23 -10.34 -1.86
CA SER A 141 17.25 -10.40 -0.80
C SER A 141 18.58 -9.89 -1.33
N SER A 142 19.19 -8.92 -0.63
CA SER A 142 20.54 -8.49 -0.96
C SER A 142 21.52 -9.66 -0.82
N GLY A 143 22.22 -10.00 -1.88
CA GLY A 143 23.39 -10.90 -1.85
C GLY A 143 23.19 -12.31 -2.36
N SER A 144 21.97 -12.81 -2.60
CA SER A 144 21.79 -14.20 -3.07
C SER A 144 21.50 -14.35 -4.56
N GLY A 145 21.28 -13.25 -5.28
CA GLY A 145 20.89 -13.31 -6.71
C GLY A 145 19.59 -14.08 -6.99
N ALA A 146 18.97 -14.64 -5.95
CA ALA A 146 17.74 -15.41 -6.05
C ALA A 146 16.55 -14.50 -5.80
N THR A 147 15.87 -14.12 -6.87
CA THR A 147 14.54 -13.49 -6.86
C THR A 147 13.45 -14.55 -6.76
N GLU A 148 13.63 -15.57 -5.93
CA GLU A 148 12.66 -16.66 -5.85
C GLU A 148 11.27 -16.16 -5.58
N GLY A 149 10.39 -16.32 -6.59
CA GLY A 149 8.98 -15.97 -6.50
C GLY A 149 8.65 -14.47 -6.60
N ILE A 150 9.61 -13.61 -6.94
CA ILE A 150 9.37 -12.17 -7.20
C ILE A 150 9.58 -11.89 -8.68
N ASP A 151 8.57 -11.33 -9.33
CA ASP A 151 8.58 -11.02 -10.77
C ASP A 151 8.87 -9.53 -11.02
N ILE A 152 8.42 -8.69 -10.09
CA ILE A 152 8.63 -7.25 -10.10
C ILE A 152 9.44 -6.91 -8.84
N ASP A 153 10.75 -6.80 -9.04
CA ASP A 153 11.69 -6.51 -7.96
C ASP A 153 11.80 -5.00 -7.75
N VAL A 154 11.46 -4.56 -6.54
CA VAL A 154 11.54 -3.15 -6.16
C VAL A 154 12.88 -2.79 -5.52
N MET A 155 13.81 -3.74 -5.35
CA MET A 155 15.11 -3.50 -4.69
C MET A 155 15.88 -2.30 -5.27
N PRO A 156 15.87 -2.02 -6.58
CA PRO A 156 16.57 -0.88 -7.15
C PRO A 156 16.00 0.48 -6.74
N PHE A 157 14.77 0.54 -6.23
CA PHE A 157 14.12 1.80 -5.92
C PHE A 157 14.51 2.31 -4.52
N ARG A 158 14.55 3.62 -4.37
CA ARG A 158 14.91 4.30 -3.12
C ARG A 158 14.08 3.82 -1.92
N GLU A 159 12.78 3.60 -2.14
CA GLU A 159 11.80 3.24 -1.10
C GLU A 159 11.65 1.72 -0.92
N ALA A 160 12.54 0.91 -1.49
CA ALA A 160 12.49 -0.55 -1.45
C ALA A 160 12.40 -1.14 -0.02
N ARG A 161 12.95 -0.44 0.97
CA ARG A 161 12.95 -0.87 2.39
C ARG A 161 11.54 -0.98 2.97
N THR A 162 10.57 -0.25 2.40
CA THR A 162 9.17 -0.28 2.85
C THR A 162 8.39 -1.46 2.26
N VAL A 163 9.02 -2.25 1.38
CA VAL A 163 8.38 -3.36 0.66
C VAL A 163 8.84 -4.71 1.19
N SER A 164 7.88 -5.59 1.49
CA SER A 164 8.11 -6.96 1.97
C SER A 164 8.52 -7.95 0.87
N ARG A 165 8.78 -9.20 1.26
CA ARG A 165 9.23 -10.33 0.42
C ARG A 165 8.32 -11.55 0.59
N PRO A 166 7.27 -11.80 -0.22
CA PRO A 166 6.61 -10.89 -1.18
C PRO A 166 5.73 -9.85 -0.49
N HIS A 167 5.22 -8.83 -1.23
CA HIS A 167 4.36 -7.79 -0.70
C HIS A 167 2.95 -7.81 -1.30
N ALA A 168 2.86 -7.87 -2.62
CA ALA A 168 1.61 -7.83 -3.37
C ALA A 168 1.68 -8.72 -4.60
N GLN A 169 0.53 -8.95 -5.24
CA GLN A 169 0.48 -9.61 -6.54
C GLN A 169 -0.58 -9.01 -7.46
N ILE A 170 -0.35 -9.20 -8.76
CA ILE A 170 -1.34 -8.93 -9.79
C ILE A 170 -1.67 -10.23 -10.48
N SER A 171 -2.94 -10.62 -10.45
CA SER A 171 -3.47 -11.79 -11.14
C SER A 171 -4.34 -11.37 -12.32
N GLN A 172 -4.45 -12.23 -13.33
CA GLN A 172 -5.34 -12.04 -14.47
C GLN A 172 -6.37 -13.17 -14.52
N SER A 173 -7.65 -12.81 -14.69
CA SER A 173 -8.74 -13.73 -14.96
C SER A 173 -9.77 -13.04 -15.86
N ASP A 174 -10.29 -13.76 -16.85
CA ASP A 174 -11.32 -13.28 -17.79
C ASP A 174 -10.98 -11.92 -18.44
N GLY A 175 -9.69 -11.74 -18.79
CA GLY A 175 -9.20 -10.50 -19.41
C GLY A 175 -9.12 -9.30 -18.45
N LYS A 176 -9.41 -9.48 -17.17
CA LYS A 176 -9.32 -8.45 -16.14
C LYS A 176 -8.09 -8.70 -15.26
N TYR A 177 -7.48 -7.63 -14.78
CA TYR A 177 -6.37 -7.67 -13.84
C TYR A 177 -6.84 -7.30 -12.44
N PHE A 178 -6.31 -8.02 -11.45
CA PHE A 178 -6.67 -7.87 -10.05
C PHE A 178 -5.41 -7.67 -9.21
N PHE A 179 -5.41 -6.66 -8.39
CA PHE A 179 -4.35 -6.37 -7.44
C PHE A 179 -4.77 -6.73 -6.03
N GLU A 180 -3.87 -7.35 -5.26
CA GLU A 180 -4.10 -7.71 -3.86
C GLU A 180 -2.81 -7.67 -3.04
N GLY A 181 -2.93 -7.33 -1.75
CA GLY A 181 -1.84 -7.42 -0.78
C GLY A 181 -1.67 -8.83 -0.24
N LEU A 182 -0.43 -9.28 -0.09
CA LEU A 182 -0.07 -10.62 0.40
C LEU A 182 0.26 -10.67 1.90
N LYS A 183 0.28 -9.51 2.57
CA LYS A 183 0.61 -9.40 4.00
C LYS A 183 -0.39 -8.49 4.70
N GLU A 184 -0.97 -8.98 5.81
CA GLU A 184 -1.93 -8.20 6.60
C GLU A 184 -1.30 -6.94 7.21
N GLN A 185 -0.08 -7.06 7.76
CA GLN A 185 0.64 -5.95 8.38
C GLN A 185 1.36 -5.02 7.37
N ARG A 186 1.13 -5.24 6.06
CA ARG A 186 1.80 -4.50 4.99
C ARG A 186 0.77 -3.94 4.03
N PRO A 187 0.33 -2.71 4.23
CA PRO A 187 -0.72 -2.13 3.41
C PRO A 187 -0.28 -1.95 1.96
N VAL A 188 -1.23 -2.20 1.07
CA VAL A 188 -1.14 -1.85 -0.33
C VAL A 188 -2.20 -0.79 -0.64
N PHE A 189 -2.00 -0.04 -1.72
CA PHE A 189 -2.83 1.12 -2.03
C PHE A 189 -3.31 1.06 -3.48
N ILE A 190 -4.50 1.59 -3.71
CA ILE A 190 -5.05 1.89 -5.04
C ILE A 190 -5.45 3.36 -5.06
N ASN A 191 -4.83 4.14 -5.94
CA ASN A 191 -5.08 5.58 -6.05
C ASN A 191 -4.99 6.25 -4.67
N ASP A 192 -3.95 5.87 -3.90
CA ASP A 192 -3.64 6.28 -2.53
C ASP A 192 -4.66 5.89 -1.45
N ASN A 193 -5.69 5.13 -1.81
CA ASN A 193 -6.60 4.55 -0.83
C ASN A 193 -6.08 3.16 -0.40
N PRO A 194 -6.02 2.88 0.90
CA PRO A 194 -5.57 1.58 1.37
C PRO A 194 -6.53 0.48 0.92
N LEU A 195 -5.97 -0.60 0.39
CA LEU A 195 -6.72 -1.80 0.02
C LEU A 195 -6.62 -2.80 1.18
N PRO A 196 -7.74 -3.16 1.82
CA PRO A 196 -7.72 -4.12 2.92
C PRO A 196 -7.13 -5.47 2.51
N PHE A 197 -6.40 -6.11 3.43
CA PHE A 197 -5.84 -7.45 3.24
C PHE A 197 -6.94 -8.46 2.83
N GLY A 198 -6.60 -9.36 1.92
CA GLY A 198 -7.53 -10.35 1.37
C GLY A 198 -8.59 -9.79 0.40
N ARG A 199 -8.56 -8.49 0.12
CA ARG A 199 -9.39 -7.87 -0.92
C ARG A 199 -8.63 -7.77 -2.23
N LYS A 200 -9.34 -8.12 -3.32
CA LYS A 200 -8.87 -7.91 -4.69
C LYS A 200 -9.52 -6.66 -5.28
N HIS A 201 -8.70 -5.83 -5.90
CA HIS A 201 -9.18 -4.67 -6.64
C HIS A 201 -8.98 -4.89 -8.14
N THR A 202 -10.03 -4.66 -8.92
CA THR A 202 -9.94 -4.74 -10.40
C THR A 202 -9.22 -3.51 -10.93
N LEU A 203 -8.07 -3.72 -11.57
CA LEU A 203 -7.25 -2.65 -12.14
C LEU A 203 -7.82 -2.14 -13.47
N ARG A 204 -7.72 -0.84 -13.63
CA ARG A 204 -8.00 -0.10 -14.87
C ARG A 204 -6.74 0.62 -15.32
N THR A 205 -6.59 0.84 -16.62
CA THR A 205 -5.50 1.68 -17.15
C THR A 205 -5.53 3.06 -16.47
N GLY A 206 -4.37 3.48 -15.95
CA GLY A 206 -4.21 4.72 -15.21
C GLY A 206 -4.32 4.56 -13.68
N ASP A 207 -4.75 3.40 -13.16
CA ASP A 207 -4.74 3.18 -11.72
C ASP A 207 -3.31 3.18 -11.18
N VAL A 208 -3.13 3.87 -10.05
CA VAL A 208 -1.87 3.88 -9.31
C VAL A 208 -1.91 2.83 -8.22
N VAL A 209 -1.05 1.81 -8.33
CA VAL A 209 -0.88 0.79 -7.30
C VAL A 209 0.31 1.13 -6.42
N GLY A 210 0.11 1.05 -5.10
CA GLY A 210 1.14 1.31 -4.10
C GLY A 210 1.51 0.05 -3.32
N VAL A 211 2.82 -0.21 -3.21
CA VAL A 211 3.38 -1.28 -2.37
C VAL A 211 4.41 -0.66 -1.44
N GLY A 212 4.09 -0.60 -0.15
CA GLY A 212 4.82 0.27 0.76
C GLY A 212 4.82 1.71 0.22
N ASN A 213 5.99 2.32 0.09
CA ASN A 213 6.13 3.67 -0.46
C ASN A 213 6.44 3.71 -1.98
N VAL A 214 6.56 2.55 -2.65
CA VAL A 214 6.76 2.50 -4.10
C VAL A 214 5.42 2.60 -4.81
N ARG A 215 5.35 3.40 -5.87
CA ARG A 215 4.14 3.65 -6.65
C ARG A 215 4.34 3.28 -8.12
N PHE A 216 3.36 2.61 -8.67
CA PHE A 216 3.33 2.23 -10.09
C PHE A 216 2.02 2.67 -10.72
N VAL A 217 2.08 3.08 -11.97
CA VAL A 217 0.89 3.22 -12.81
C VAL A 217 0.67 1.90 -13.57
N PHE A 218 -0.56 1.41 -13.55
CA PHE A 218 -0.98 0.26 -14.34
C PHE A 218 -1.46 0.71 -15.73
N GLU A 219 -0.95 0.09 -16.78
CA GLU A 219 -1.28 0.41 -18.18
C GLU A 219 -1.57 -0.86 -18.98
N LEU A 220 -2.57 -0.78 -19.87
CA LEU A 220 -2.87 -1.78 -20.88
C LEU A 220 -2.53 -1.17 -22.26
N SER A 221 -1.62 -1.79 -22.97
CA SER A 221 -1.27 -1.42 -24.34
C SER A 221 -1.82 -2.41 -25.36
#